data_85f5d81680d43e9e7c451241983c1652
#
_entry.id   85f5d81680d43e9e7c451241983c1652
#
_cell.length_a   1.000
_cell.length_b   1.000
_cell.length_c   1.000
_cell.angle_alpha   90.00
_cell.angle_beta   90.00
_cell.angle_gamma   90.00
#
_symmetry.space_group_name_H-M   'P 1'
#
loop_
_entity.id
_entity.type
_entity.pdbx_description
1 polymer ?
#
loop_
_entity_poly.entity_id
_entity_poly.type
_entity_poly.pdbx_seq_one_letter_code
_entity_poly.pdbx_strand_id
1 'polypeptide(L)'
;MGPQKSRTLLVLARPTDRHLAMLERLPEDTRMVTGDCPEAFGSAAGEADAILAWFTGRELLEQVLRMAPRVGWVHVSSAGVDTLLFPALVESPAVLTNARGAFSWALGEFALAAILFFAKGLRRLVRSQAQGIWDQFDVEGVRGKTLGIVGYGDIGRAVAERARPLGMRILAVRRRPELSVGDPLLERVLPCECRQELLAASDYVLVAAPLTAQTRGLIGDAEIGAMKPTGVLINVGRGPVVDERALLRSLEEQRIRGAALDVFEQEPLPAGHPFYRLENLLLSPHSADHTEGWMAQSMEVFLDNFARFRQGSPLRSVVDKRSGY
;
A
#
# COMPACT_ATOMS: atom_id res chain seq x y z
N MET A 1 -3.72 39.61 10.93
CA MET A 1 -3.53 38.58 9.86
C MET A 1 -3.71 39.32 8.55
N GLY A 2 -2.66 39.40 7.71
CA GLY A 2 -2.77 39.95 6.36
C GLY A 2 -3.69 39.11 5.48
N PRO A 3 -4.22 39.64 4.35
CA PRO A 3 -5.06 38.88 3.45
C PRO A 3 -4.30 37.64 2.97
N GLN A 4 -4.89 36.49 3.23
CA GLN A 4 -4.32 35.21 2.79
C GLN A 4 -4.35 35.19 1.26
N LYS A 5 -3.19 35.00 0.63
CA LYS A 5 -3.06 34.98 -0.84
C LYS A 5 -3.95 33.88 -1.42
N SER A 6 -4.79 34.22 -2.40
CA SER A 6 -5.53 33.24 -3.20
C SER A 6 -4.59 32.16 -3.75
N ARG A 7 -5.03 30.89 -3.70
CA ARG A 7 -4.26 29.74 -4.19
C ARG A 7 -4.90 29.14 -5.43
N THR A 8 -4.09 28.80 -6.41
CA THR A 8 -4.54 28.07 -7.59
C THR A 8 -4.21 26.59 -7.46
N LEU A 9 -5.26 25.76 -7.46
CA LEU A 9 -5.19 24.31 -7.38
C LEU A 9 -5.58 23.68 -8.72
N LEU A 10 -4.71 22.86 -9.28
CA LEU A 10 -5.04 22.00 -10.42
C LEU A 10 -5.46 20.62 -9.89
N VAL A 11 -6.63 20.16 -10.32
CA VAL A 11 -7.19 18.85 -9.95
C VAL A 11 -7.16 17.96 -11.19
N LEU A 12 -6.23 17.03 -11.23
CA LEU A 12 -6.09 16.07 -12.32
C LEU A 12 -7.04 14.91 -12.05
N ALA A 13 -8.24 14.98 -12.59
CA ALA A 13 -9.32 14.04 -12.37
C ALA A 13 -10.35 14.10 -13.50
N ARG A 14 -11.13 13.05 -13.65
CA ARG A 14 -12.36 13.14 -14.47
C ARG A 14 -13.33 14.11 -13.79
N PRO A 15 -13.81 15.15 -14.50
CA PRO A 15 -14.68 16.17 -13.89
C PRO A 15 -15.98 15.62 -13.30
N THR A 16 -16.40 14.42 -13.73
CA THR A 16 -17.62 13.73 -13.27
C THR A 16 -17.40 12.88 -12.02
N ASP A 17 -16.20 12.83 -11.47
CA ASP A 17 -15.94 12.04 -10.24
C ASP A 17 -16.69 12.67 -9.06
N ARG A 18 -17.59 11.87 -8.45
CA ARG A 18 -18.45 12.30 -7.35
C ARG A 18 -17.69 12.75 -6.09
N HIS A 19 -16.48 12.25 -5.88
CA HIS A 19 -15.68 12.58 -4.70
C HIS A 19 -15.11 14.00 -4.76
N LEU A 20 -15.07 14.61 -5.96
CA LEU A 20 -14.66 16.01 -6.13
C LEU A 20 -15.60 17.00 -5.42
N ALA A 21 -16.85 16.62 -5.13
CA ALA A 21 -17.75 17.43 -4.32
C ALA A 21 -17.17 17.74 -2.92
N MET A 22 -16.30 16.89 -2.38
CA MET A 22 -15.60 17.17 -1.10
C MET A 22 -14.67 18.39 -1.19
N LEU A 23 -14.22 18.78 -2.40
CA LEU A 23 -13.38 19.96 -2.62
C LEU A 23 -14.15 21.27 -2.45
N GLU A 24 -15.49 21.26 -2.40
CA GLU A 24 -16.32 22.42 -2.01
C GLU A 24 -16.02 22.91 -0.59
N ARG A 25 -15.39 22.06 0.23
CA ARG A 25 -14.90 22.41 1.58
C ARG A 25 -13.64 23.28 1.58
N LEU A 26 -13.00 23.44 0.41
CA LEU A 26 -11.87 24.34 0.27
C LEU A 26 -12.34 25.79 0.46
N PRO A 27 -11.46 26.67 0.97
CA PRO A 27 -11.77 28.10 1.11
C PRO A 27 -12.19 28.74 -0.22
N GLU A 28 -13.18 29.64 -0.19
CA GLU A 28 -13.80 30.31 -1.36
C GLU A 28 -12.79 31.06 -2.25
N ASP A 29 -11.67 31.53 -1.67
CA ASP A 29 -10.59 32.19 -2.39
C ASP A 29 -9.64 31.21 -3.11
N THR A 30 -9.95 29.90 -3.14
CA THR A 30 -9.20 28.88 -3.87
C THR A 30 -9.69 28.83 -5.32
N ARG A 31 -8.84 29.25 -6.28
CA ARG A 31 -9.11 29.02 -7.70
C ARG A 31 -8.84 27.58 -8.05
N MET A 32 -9.88 26.81 -8.31
CA MET A 32 -9.75 25.40 -8.69
C MET A 32 -9.99 25.21 -10.18
N VAL A 33 -9.13 24.43 -10.84
CA VAL A 33 -9.29 24.00 -12.25
C VAL A 33 -9.19 22.48 -12.29
N THR A 34 -10.23 21.82 -12.79
CA THR A 34 -10.32 20.36 -12.87
C THR A 34 -10.31 19.91 -14.33
N GLY A 35 -9.59 18.84 -14.62
CA GLY A 35 -9.53 18.24 -15.95
C GLY A 35 -8.81 16.90 -15.98
N ASP A 36 -9.02 16.16 -17.06
CA ASP A 36 -8.39 14.86 -17.34
C ASP A 36 -7.50 14.88 -18.61
N CYS A 37 -7.27 16.08 -19.16
CA CYS A 37 -6.32 16.32 -20.24
C CYS A 37 -5.55 17.63 -20.01
N PRO A 38 -4.34 17.81 -20.57
CA PRO A 38 -3.51 19.00 -20.35
C PRO A 38 -4.17 20.32 -20.77
N GLU A 39 -4.97 20.28 -21.84
CA GLU A 39 -5.64 21.45 -22.43
C GLU A 39 -6.62 22.09 -21.43
N ALA A 40 -7.21 21.30 -20.53
CA ALA A 40 -8.14 21.79 -19.51
C ALA A 40 -7.50 22.80 -18.56
N PHE A 41 -6.19 22.75 -18.39
CA PHE A 41 -5.47 23.60 -17.43
C PHE A 41 -4.97 24.92 -18.02
N GLY A 42 -4.75 24.98 -19.35
CA GLY A 42 -4.46 26.20 -20.11
C GLY A 42 -3.55 27.20 -19.38
N SER A 43 -3.98 28.46 -19.33
CA SER A 43 -3.24 29.53 -18.64
C SER A 43 -3.19 29.39 -17.11
N ALA A 44 -4.10 28.60 -16.51
CA ALA A 44 -4.12 28.39 -15.07
C ALA A 44 -2.89 27.60 -14.57
N ALA A 45 -2.32 26.76 -15.43
CA ALA A 45 -1.14 25.96 -15.09
C ALA A 45 0.07 26.84 -14.69
N GLY A 46 0.29 27.95 -15.42
CA GLY A 46 1.40 28.88 -15.10
C GLY A 46 1.26 29.61 -13.77
N GLU A 47 0.05 29.67 -13.21
CA GLU A 47 -0.26 30.31 -11.93
C GLU A 47 -0.45 29.32 -10.77
N ALA A 48 -0.40 28.02 -11.05
CA ALA A 48 -0.70 26.98 -10.09
C ALA A 48 0.27 26.95 -8.90
N ASP A 49 -0.27 26.88 -7.69
CA ASP A 49 0.48 26.71 -6.45
C ASP A 49 0.57 25.23 -6.05
N ALA A 50 -0.48 24.43 -6.37
CA ALA A 50 -0.58 23.01 -6.01
C ALA A 50 -1.25 22.18 -7.09
N ILE A 51 -0.93 20.88 -7.09
CA ILE A 51 -1.57 19.85 -7.93
C ILE A 51 -2.13 18.75 -7.02
N LEU A 52 -3.40 18.39 -7.22
CA LEU A 52 -4.01 17.15 -6.74
C LEU A 52 -4.06 16.17 -7.91
N ALA A 53 -3.29 15.11 -7.86
CA ALA A 53 -3.34 13.97 -8.79
C ALA A 53 -4.33 12.93 -8.24
N TRP A 54 -5.62 13.08 -8.59
CA TRP A 54 -6.71 12.26 -8.11
C TRP A 54 -6.88 11.01 -8.98
N PHE A 55 -6.28 9.89 -8.55
CA PHE A 55 -6.29 8.60 -9.26
C PHE A 55 -5.98 8.72 -10.78
N THR A 56 -5.09 9.63 -11.11
CA THR A 56 -4.66 9.88 -12.49
C THR A 56 -3.38 9.14 -12.83
N GLY A 57 -3.16 8.94 -14.14
CA GLY A 57 -1.93 8.34 -14.64
C GLY A 57 -0.72 9.28 -14.61
N ARG A 58 0.46 8.68 -14.70
CA ARG A 58 1.74 9.40 -14.77
C ARG A 58 1.82 10.41 -15.90
N GLU A 59 1.33 10.05 -17.08
CA GLU A 59 1.43 10.88 -18.30
C GLU A 59 0.79 12.26 -18.11
N LEU A 60 -0.44 12.30 -17.59
CA LEU A 60 -1.13 13.56 -17.34
C LEU A 60 -0.40 14.39 -16.27
N LEU A 61 0.04 13.75 -15.18
CA LEU A 61 0.78 14.45 -14.12
C LEU A 61 2.08 15.04 -14.68
N GLU A 62 2.82 14.31 -15.52
CA GLU A 62 4.08 14.76 -16.10
C GLU A 62 3.87 15.95 -17.06
N GLN A 63 2.85 15.89 -17.91
CA GLN A 63 2.52 16.97 -18.85
C GLN A 63 2.11 18.24 -18.09
N VAL A 64 1.21 18.12 -17.12
CA VAL A 64 0.73 19.27 -16.35
C VAL A 64 1.82 19.87 -15.47
N LEU A 65 2.69 19.06 -14.87
CA LEU A 65 3.81 19.56 -14.08
C LEU A 65 4.77 20.42 -14.92
N ARG A 66 5.02 20.05 -16.18
CA ARG A 66 5.84 20.85 -17.10
C ARG A 66 5.19 22.21 -17.43
N MET A 67 3.86 22.28 -17.45
CA MET A 67 3.11 23.53 -17.69
C MET A 67 3.02 24.40 -16.44
N ALA A 68 3.33 23.85 -15.26
CA ALA A 68 3.11 24.47 -13.96
C ALA A 68 4.44 24.73 -13.19
N PRO A 69 5.33 25.62 -13.69
CA PRO A 69 6.68 25.82 -13.12
C PRO A 69 6.69 26.40 -11.71
N ARG A 70 5.58 26.96 -11.25
CA ARG A 70 5.44 27.58 -9.92
C ARG A 70 4.91 26.64 -8.86
N VAL A 71 4.51 25.43 -9.22
CA VAL A 71 3.92 24.46 -8.28
C VAL A 71 4.91 24.14 -7.15
N GLY A 72 4.48 24.43 -5.93
CA GLY A 72 5.22 24.15 -4.71
C GLY A 72 4.81 22.85 -4.02
N TRP A 73 3.66 22.28 -4.39
CA TRP A 73 3.14 21.06 -3.77
C TRP A 73 2.36 20.19 -4.76
N VAL A 74 2.65 18.89 -4.76
CA VAL A 74 1.92 17.85 -5.47
C VAL A 74 1.40 16.84 -4.45
N HIS A 75 0.11 16.52 -4.49
CA HIS A 75 -0.49 15.43 -3.72
C HIS A 75 -1.01 14.34 -4.64
N VAL A 76 -0.70 13.09 -4.32
CA VAL A 76 -1.22 11.92 -5.02
C VAL A 76 -2.16 11.13 -4.10
N SER A 77 -3.30 10.69 -4.63
CA SER A 77 -4.38 10.05 -3.86
C SER A 77 -4.10 8.61 -3.46
N SER A 78 -3.05 7.99 -4.00
CA SER A 78 -2.60 6.64 -3.63
C SER A 78 -1.60 6.68 -2.47
N ALA A 79 -1.43 5.58 -1.75
CA ALA A 79 -0.35 5.43 -0.78
C ALA A 79 0.99 5.13 -1.46
N GLY A 80 1.01 4.29 -2.48
CA GLY A 80 2.21 4.02 -3.28
C GLY A 80 2.40 5.08 -4.37
N VAL A 81 3.65 5.42 -4.66
CA VAL A 81 4.03 6.45 -5.64
C VAL A 81 4.90 5.91 -6.77
N ASP A 82 5.25 4.64 -6.72
CA ASP A 82 6.19 3.97 -7.62
C ASP A 82 5.84 4.14 -9.11
N THR A 83 4.56 4.11 -9.46
CA THR A 83 4.08 4.32 -10.84
C THR A 83 4.01 5.78 -11.26
N LEU A 84 4.04 6.72 -10.31
CA LEU A 84 3.89 8.16 -10.55
C LEU A 84 5.22 8.93 -10.49
N LEU A 85 6.30 8.30 -10.02
CA LEU A 85 7.61 8.94 -10.00
C LEU A 85 8.24 8.96 -11.40
N PHE A 86 8.66 10.15 -11.84
CA PHE A 86 9.41 10.40 -13.07
C PHE A 86 10.52 11.44 -12.81
N PRO A 87 11.58 11.50 -13.63
CA PRO A 87 12.74 12.35 -13.35
C PRO A 87 12.39 13.80 -13.05
N ALA A 88 11.54 14.43 -13.86
CA ALA A 88 11.16 15.84 -13.64
C ALA A 88 10.43 16.08 -12.31
N LEU A 89 9.61 15.14 -11.83
CA LEU A 89 8.98 15.24 -10.51
C LEU A 89 10.00 15.04 -9.39
N VAL A 90 10.92 14.09 -9.55
CA VAL A 90 11.98 13.80 -8.57
C VAL A 90 12.88 15.02 -8.39
N GLU A 91 13.27 15.67 -9.49
CA GLU A 91 14.16 16.83 -9.51
C GLU A 91 13.46 18.15 -9.18
N SER A 92 12.12 18.20 -9.29
CA SER A 92 11.36 19.43 -9.01
C SER A 92 11.52 19.88 -7.55
N PRO A 93 11.45 21.18 -7.26
CA PRO A 93 11.42 21.69 -5.88
C PRO A 93 10.09 21.42 -5.17
N ALA A 94 9.04 21.02 -5.89
CA ALA A 94 7.72 20.78 -5.31
C ALA A 94 7.77 19.65 -4.27
N VAL A 95 7.14 19.87 -3.13
CA VAL A 95 6.94 18.83 -2.12
C VAL A 95 5.94 17.82 -2.67
N LEU A 96 6.28 16.52 -2.60
CA LEU A 96 5.35 15.44 -2.93
C LEU A 96 4.78 14.86 -1.65
N THR A 97 3.45 14.72 -1.58
CA THR A 97 2.76 14.00 -0.51
C THR A 97 1.82 12.96 -1.10
N ASN A 98 1.50 11.95 -0.31
CA ASN A 98 0.60 10.86 -0.71
C ASN A 98 -0.47 10.59 0.35
N ALA A 99 -1.40 9.67 0.07
CA ALA A 99 -2.45 9.29 1.00
C ALA A 99 -2.01 8.18 1.99
N ARG A 100 -0.72 8.15 2.38
CA ARG A 100 -0.20 7.21 3.37
C ARG A 100 -1.01 7.27 4.65
N GLY A 101 -1.37 6.09 5.19
CA GLY A 101 -2.19 5.95 6.39
C GLY A 101 -3.69 5.77 6.10
N ALA A 102 -4.22 6.31 4.99
CA ALA A 102 -5.64 6.20 4.65
C ALA A 102 -6.11 4.74 4.49
N PHE A 103 -5.25 3.88 3.98
CA PHE A 103 -5.58 2.49 3.62
C PHE A 103 -5.06 1.45 4.60
N SER A 104 -4.22 1.85 5.56
CA SER A 104 -3.49 0.92 6.43
C SER A 104 -4.41 0.07 7.28
N TRP A 105 -5.55 0.64 7.71
CA TRP A 105 -6.54 -0.07 8.52
C TRP A 105 -7.13 -1.25 7.75
N ALA A 106 -7.63 -1.03 6.54
CA ALA A 106 -8.25 -2.06 5.70
C ALA A 106 -7.26 -3.18 5.33
N LEU A 107 -6.04 -2.81 4.93
CA LEU A 107 -4.97 -3.77 4.66
C LEU A 107 -4.60 -4.60 5.90
N GLY A 108 -4.69 -4.00 7.10
CA GLY A 108 -4.54 -4.69 8.36
C GLY A 108 -5.61 -5.77 8.59
N GLU A 109 -6.85 -5.46 8.25
CA GLU A 109 -7.97 -6.41 8.33
C GLU A 109 -7.84 -7.52 7.30
N PHE A 110 -7.47 -7.21 6.06
CA PHE A 110 -7.22 -8.23 5.03
C PHE A 110 -6.09 -9.20 5.45
N ALA A 111 -4.97 -8.68 5.95
CA ALA A 111 -3.87 -9.51 6.40
C ALA A 111 -4.30 -10.44 7.55
N LEU A 112 -5.09 -9.95 8.50
CA LEU A 112 -5.65 -10.76 9.58
C LEU A 112 -6.64 -11.81 9.04
N ALA A 113 -7.51 -11.43 8.11
CA ALA A 113 -8.43 -12.37 7.44
C ALA A 113 -7.66 -13.48 6.72
N ALA A 114 -6.56 -13.15 6.03
CA ALA A 114 -5.68 -14.10 5.37
C ALA A 114 -5.04 -15.07 6.39
N ILE A 115 -4.52 -14.58 7.51
CA ILE A 115 -3.99 -15.41 8.59
C ILE A 115 -5.06 -16.41 9.08
N LEU A 116 -6.26 -15.92 9.37
CA LEU A 116 -7.36 -16.75 9.86
C LEU A 116 -7.91 -17.70 8.78
N PHE A 117 -7.88 -17.30 7.49
CA PHE A 117 -8.25 -18.15 6.37
C PHE A 117 -7.43 -19.44 6.35
N PHE A 118 -6.12 -19.34 6.49
CA PHE A 118 -5.23 -20.50 6.55
C PHE A 118 -5.33 -21.23 7.87
N ALA A 119 -5.32 -20.50 9.00
CA ALA A 119 -5.38 -21.11 10.32
C ALA A 119 -6.66 -21.96 10.54
N LYS A 120 -7.78 -21.50 10.03
CA LYS A 120 -9.09 -22.17 10.19
C LYS A 120 -9.48 -23.06 9.03
N GLY A 121 -8.64 -23.15 7.98
CA GLY A 121 -8.95 -23.98 6.80
C GLY A 121 -10.23 -23.54 6.10
N LEU A 122 -10.49 -22.22 5.99
CA LEU A 122 -11.77 -21.68 5.50
C LEU A 122 -12.09 -22.17 4.09
N ARG A 123 -11.10 -22.34 3.21
CA ARG A 123 -11.33 -22.90 1.88
C ARG A 123 -11.92 -24.32 1.94
N ARG A 124 -11.41 -25.17 2.84
CA ARG A 124 -11.92 -26.54 3.04
C ARG A 124 -13.36 -26.50 3.55
N LEU A 125 -13.67 -25.62 4.51
CA LEU A 125 -15.02 -25.46 5.04
C LEU A 125 -16.01 -25.07 3.94
N VAL A 126 -15.68 -24.03 3.15
CA VAL A 126 -16.54 -23.56 2.04
C VAL A 126 -16.75 -24.65 0.99
N ARG A 127 -15.69 -25.39 0.64
CA ARG A 127 -15.78 -26.49 -0.33
C ARG A 127 -16.65 -27.63 0.20
N SER A 128 -16.43 -28.07 1.43
CA SER A 128 -17.21 -29.16 2.04
C SER A 128 -18.68 -28.76 2.18
N GLN A 129 -18.98 -27.52 2.57
CA GLN A 129 -20.33 -26.97 2.61
C GLN A 129 -21.00 -27.04 1.22
N ALA A 130 -20.30 -26.61 0.16
CA ALA A 130 -20.84 -26.63 -1.21
C ALA A 130 -21.12 -28.05 -1.71
N GLN A 131 -20.41 -29.06 -1.18
CA GLN A 131 -20.59 -30.49 -1.51
C GLN A 131 -21.60 -31.19 -0.57
N GLY A 132 -22.13 -30.51 0.43
CA GLY A 132 -23.02 -31.14 1.44
C GLY A 132 -22.33 -32.14 2.34
N ILE A 133 -21.00 -32.02 2.51
CA ILE A 133 -20.17 -32.94 3.31
C ILE A 133 -19.99 -32.39 4.71
N TRP A 134 -20.34 -33.17 5.74
CA TRP A 134 -19.99 -32.92 7.13
C TRP A 134 -18.55 -33.36 7.38
N ASP A 135 -17.61 -32.45 7.17
CA ASP A 135 -16.16 -32.71 7.21
C ASP A 135 -15.55 -32.16 8.51
N GLN A 136 -15.29 -33.01 9.46
CA GLN A 136 -14.62 -32.66 10.73
C GLN A 136 -13.10 -32.76 10.57
N PHE A 137 -12.38 -31.71 10.96
CA PHE A 137 -10.91 -31.69 10.96
C PHE A 137 -10.37 -30.71 12.02
N ASP A 138 -9.12 -30.92 12.40
CA ASP A 138 -8.43 -30.04 13.32
C ASP A 138 -8.00 -28.72 12.66
N VAL A 139 -8.17 -27.64 13.37
CA VAL A 139 -7.78 -26.29 12.93
C VAL A 139 -6.64 -25.75 13.80
N GLU A 140 -5.87 -24.85 13.23
CA GLU A 140 -4.76 -24.20 13.94
C GLU A 140 -5.23 -23.03 14.81
N GLY A 141 -4.64 -22.86 16.01
CA GLY A 141 -4.72 -21.65 16.79
C GLY A 141 -3.61 -20.67 16.40
N VAL A 142 -3.92 -19.37 16.31
CA VAL A 142 -2.91 -18.34 16.00
C VAL A 142 -2.18 -17.83 17.25
N ARG A 143 -2.69 -18.09 18.44
CA ARG A 143 -2.04 -17.72 19.71
C ARG A 143 -0.67 -18.36 19.82
N GLY A 144 0.35 -17.57 20.12
CA GLY A 144 1.75 -18.02 20.22
C GLY A 144 2.46 -18.18 18.88
N LYS A 145 1.74 -18.05 17.73
CA LYS A 145 2.35 -18.06 16.41
C LYS A 145 3.10 -16.75 16.14
N THR A 146 4.12 -16.83 15.30
CA THR A 146 4.96 -15.69 14.94
C THR A 146 4.53 -15.10 13.61
N LEU A 147 4.23 -13.79 13.60
CA LEU A 147 4.06 -12.98 12.41
C LEU A 147 5.36 -12.21 12.16
N GLY A 148 6.02 -12.50 11.05
CA GLY A 148 7.16 -11.74 10.55
C GLY A 148 6.70 -10.66 9.57
N ILE A 149 7.09 -9.41 9.78
CA ILE A 149 6.69 -8.27 8.95
C ILE A 149 7.91 -7.76 8.19
N VAL A 150 7.88 -7.88 6.86
CA VAL A 150 8.86 -7.30 5.95
C VAL A 150 8.33 -5.93 5.50
N GLY A 151 8.91 -4.86 6.06
CA GLY A 151 8.44 -3.48 5.86
C GLY A 151 7.51 -3.02 6.99
N TYR A 152 8.09 -2.63 8.13
CA TYR A 152 7.34 -2.09 9.26
C TYR A 152 7.13 -0.57 9.13
N GLY A 153 6.18 -0.22 8.27
CA GLY A 153 5.60 1.11 8.10
C GLY A 153 4.18 1.16 8.67
N ASP A 154 3.33 2.06 8.14
CA ASP A 154 1.95 2.24 8.62
C ASP A 154 1.11 0.95 8.45
N ILE A 155 1.25 0.26 7.30
CA ILE A 155 0.54 -1.00 7.05
C ILE A 155 1.04 -2.10 8.02
N GLY A 156 2.35 -2.30 8.11
CA GLY A 156 2.92 -3.30 9.00
C GLY A 156 2.53 -3.07 10.46
N ARG A 157 2.50 -1.81 10.91
CA ARG A 157 2.03 -1.43 12.24
C ARG A 157 0.53 -1.73 12.41
N ALA A 158 -0.30 -1.37 11.44
CA ALA A 158 -1.73 -1.65 11.49
C ALA A 158 -2.05 -3.14 11.58
N VAL A 159 -1.27 -4.00 10.90
CA VAL A 159 -1.37 -5.46 11.04
C VAL A 159 -0.92 -5.93 12.42
N ALA A 160 0.18 -5.40 12.95
CA ALA A 160 0.69 -5.73 14.28
C ALA A 160 -0.32 -5.38 15.38
N GLU A 161 -0.98 -4.22 15.29
CA GLU A 161 -2.03 -3.78 16.21
C GLU A 161 -3.22 -4.76 16.28
N ARG A 162 -3.51 -5.45 15.18
CA ARG A 162 -4.60 -6.45 15.11
C ARG A 162 -4.16 -7.85 15.49
N ALA A 163 -2.95 -8.24 15.16
CA ALA A 163 -2.42 -9.56 15.42
C ALA A 163 -1.99 -9.75 16.90
N ARG A 164 -1.49 -8.69 17.51
CA ARG A 164 -1.02 -8.72 18.91
C ARG A 164 -2.12 -9.12 19.92
N PRO A 165 -3.34 -8.58 19.87
CA PRO A 165 -4.44 -8.98 20.75
C PRO A 165 -4.86 -10.45 20.60
N LEU A 166 -4.60 -11.08 19.46
CA LEU A 166 -4.82 -12.52 19.23
C LEU A 166 -3.72 -13.39 19.88
N GLY A 167 -2.76 -12.77 20.55
CA GLY A 167 -1.65 -13.46 21.20
C GLY A 167 -0.53 -13.89 20.26
N MET A 168 -0.44 -13.29 19.05
CA MET A 168 0.67 -13.54 18.14
C MET A 168 1.94 -12.81 18.61
N ARG A 169 3.10 -13.41 18.31
CA ARG A 169 4.42 -12.78 18.46
C ARG A 169 4.73 -12.01 17.18
N ILE A 170 5.24 -10.78 17.29
CA ILE A 170 5.49 -9.93 16.12
C ILE A 170 6.99 -9.66 15.99
N LEU A 171 7.56 -10.09 14.87
CA LEU A 171 8.92 -9.74 14.45
C LEU A 171 8.82 -8.80 13.25
N ALA A 172 9.74 -7.85 13.12
CA ALA A 172 9.75 -6.95 11.97
C ALA A 172 11.17 -6.76 11.43
N VAL A 173 11.26 -6.57 10.09
CA VAL A 173 12.45 -6.00 9.45
C VAL A 173 12.09 -4.68 8.79
N ARG A 174 12.98 -3.70 8.93
CA ARG A 174 12.86 -2.40 8.27
C ARG A 174 14.22 -1.76 8.04
N ARG A 175 14.29 -0.84 7.08
CA ARG A 175 15.53 -0.14 6.70
C ARG A 175 16.15 0.67 7.85
N ARG A 176 15.33 1.26 8.71
CA ARG A 176 15.73 2.07 9.87
C ARG A 176 15.13 1.47 11.15
N PRO A 177 15.72 0.37 11.68
CA PRO A 177 15.16 -0.34 12.83
C PRO A 177 15.12 0.53 14.10
N GLU A 178 16.03 1.49 14.23
CA GLU A 178 16.10 2.44 15.35
C GLU A 178 14.81 3.23 15.57
N LEU A 179 14.02 3.45 14.51
CA LEU A 179 12.73 4.15 14.59
C LEU A 179 11.62 3.31 15.26
N SER A 180 11.88 2.05 15.53
CA SER A 180 10.89 1.13 16.14
C SER A 180 11.44 0.39 17.35
N VAL A 181 12.61 0.77 17.84
CA VAL A 181 13.13 0.26 19.11
C VAL A 181 12.19 0.69 20.24
N GLY A 182 11.76 -0.27 21.06
CA GLY A 182 10.81 -0.01 22.15
C GLY A 182 9.33 0.07 21.73
N ASP A 183 8.99 -0.21 20.48
CA ASP A 183 7.57 -0.33 20.08
C ASP A 183 6.93 -1.53 20.79
N PRO A 184 5.90 -1.33 21.65
CA PRO A 184 5.29 -2.38 22.47
C PRO A 184 4.58 -3.47 21.66
N LEU A 185 4.33 -3.23 20.39
CA LEU A 185 3.74 -4.22 19.48
C LEU A 185 4.76 -5.28 19.04
N LEU A 186 6.04 -4.93 19.02
CA LEU A 186 7.11 -5.78 18.49
C LEU A 186 7.82 -6.53 19.59
N GLU A 187 8.09 -7.82 19.37
CA GLU A 187 9.05 -8.56 20.18
C GLU A 187 10.49 -8.22 19.77
N ARG A 188 10.73 -8.10 18.47
CA ARG A 188 12.02 -7.69 17.91
C ARG A 188 11.83 -6.90 16.62
N VAL A 189 12.68 -5.90 16.41
CA VAL A 189 12.88 -5.24 15.11
C VAL A 189 14.32 -5.46 14.66
N LEU A 190 14.49 -5.83 13.38
CA LEU A 190 15.76 -6.21 12.80
C LEU A 190 16.06 -5.35 11.55
N PRO A 191 17.32 -5.16 11.17
CA PRO A 191 17.68 -4.56 9.89
C PRO A 191 17.33 -5.50 8.73
N CYS A 192 17.24 -4.94 7.51
CA CYS A 192 16.79 -5.70 6.33
C CYS A 192 17.68 -6.89 5.97
N GLU A 193 18.94 -6.85 6.33
CA GLU A 193 19.94 -7.92 6.10
C GLU A 193 19.57 -9.20 6.89
N CYS A 194 18.91 -9.05 8.04
CA CYS A 194 18.46 -10.16 8.88
C CYS A 194 17.10 -10.74 8.47
N ARG A 195 16.59 -10.44 7.24
CA ARG A 195 15.28 -10.92 6.82
C ARG A 195 15.16 -12.44 6.80
N GLN A 196 16.22 -13.17 6.45
CA GLN A 196 16.18 -14.63 6.46
C GLN A 196 15.95 -15.20 7.87
N GLU A 197 16.55 -14.60 8.90
CA GLU A 197 16.28 -14.96 10.31
C GLU A 197 14.79 -14.75 10.65
N LEU A 198 14.22 -13.62 10.26
CA LEU A 198 12.80 -13.34 10.44
C LEU A 198 11.94 -14.39 9.73
N LEU A 199 12.24 -14.70 8.46
CA LEU A 199 11.46 -15.66 7.65
C LEU A 199 11.47 -17.06 8.27
N ALA A 200 12.65 -17.55 8.69
CA ALA A 200 12.79 -18.84 9.33
C ALA A 200 12.04 -18.95 10.67
N ALA A 201 11.95 -17.85 11.41
CA ALA A 201 11.24 -17.83 12.71
C ALA A 201 9.72 -17.72 12.55
N SER A 202 9.21 -17.30 11.39
CA SER A 202 7.81 -16.90 11.20
C SER A 202 6.91 -18.04 10.76
N ASP A 203 5.69 -18.08 11.30
CA ASP A 203 4.59 -18.94 10.84
C ASP A 203 3.76 -18.24 9.73
N TYR A 204 3.69 -16.93 9.82
CA TYR A 204 3.08 -16.04 8.83
C TYR A 204 4.06 -14.92 8.49
N VAL A 205 4.22 -14.62 7.21
CA VAL A 205 5.11 -13.56 6.71
C VAL A 205 4.27 -12.52 5.97
N LEU A 206 4.25 -11.30 6.48
CA LEU A 206 3.63 -10.15 5.81
C LEU A 206 4.69 -9.38 5.03
N VAL A 207 4.44 -9.16 3.75
CA VAL A 207 5.21 -8.24 2.89
C VAL A 207 4.40 -6.96 2.73
N ALA A 208 4.90 -5.86 3.34
CA ALA A 208 4.34 -4.51 3.29
C ALA A 208 5.40 -3.46 2.94
N ALA A 209 6.48 -3.90 2.30
CA ALA A 209 7.55 -3.04 1.81
C ALA A 209 7.13 -2.29 0.54
N PRO A 210 7.53 -1.01 0.36
CA PRO A 210 7.32 -0.28 -0.88
C PRO A 210 8.16 -0.88 -2.01
N LEU A 211 7.73 -0.67 -3.27
CA LEU A 211 8.52 -1.05 -4.43
C LEU A 211 9.57 0.03 -4.73
N THR A 212 10.82 -0.37 -4.69
CA THR A 212 11.99 0.43 -5.04
C THR A 212 13.00 -0.43 -5.79
N ALA A 213 14.07 0.16 -6.31
CA ALA A 213 15.16 -0.62 -6.92
C ALA A 213 15.77 -1.66 -5.95
N GLN A 214 15.79 -1.35 -4.63
CA GLN A 214 16.35 -2.23 -3.60
C GLN A 214 15.39 -3.30 -3.11
N THR A 215 14.07 -3.12 -3.31
CA THR A 215 13.06 -4.06 -2.81
C THR A 215 12.42 -4.90 -3.91
N ARG A 216 12.74 -4.64 -5.18
CA ARG A 216 12.33 -5.50 -6.29
C ARG A 216 12.97 -6.88 -6.13
N GLY A 217 12.13 -7.93 -6.11
CA GLY A 217 12.59 -9.31 -5.90
C GLY A 217 13.19 -9.56 -4.50
N LEU A 218 12.88 -8.70 -3.52
CA LEU A 218 13.40 -8.83 -2.16
C LEU A 218 13.09 -10.19 -1.52
N ILE A 219 11.93 -10.75 -1.85
CA ILE A 219 11.51 -12.09 -1.43
C ILE A 219 11.60 -12.99 -2.67
N GLY A 220 12.77 -13.56 -2.86
CA GLY A 220 13.07 -14.49 -3.94
C GLY A 220 13.07 -15.96 -3.47
N ASP A 221 13.64 -16.84 -4.31
CA ASP A 221 13.67 -18.28 -4.03
C ASP A 221 14.41 -18.63 -2.73
N ALA A 222 15.51 -17.94 -2.43
CA ALA A 222 16.27 -18.12 -1.20
C ALA A 222 15.48 -17.70 0.04
N GLU A 223 14.74 -16.59 -0.04
CA GLU A 223 13.90 -16.09 1.04
C GLU A 223 12.70 -16.99 1.29
N ILE A 224 12.02 -17.42 0.22
CA ILE A 224 10.89 -18.38 0.32
C ILE A 224 11.40 -19.73 0.85
N GLY A 225 12.57 -20.17 0.41
CA GLY A 225 13.22 -21.39 0.89
C GLY A 225 13.61 -21.36 2.36
N ALA A 226 13.83 -20.16 2.93
CA ALA A 226 14.11 -19.98 4.36
C ALA A 226 12.83 -20.02 5.23
N MET A 227 11.63 -19.91 4.65
CA MET A 227 10.37 -19.99 5.38
C MET A 227 10.13 -21.42 5.89
N LYS A 228 9.33 -21.53 6.95
CA LYS A 228 8.86 -22.84 7.42
C LYS A 228 7.99 -23.51 6.33
N PRO A 229 8.03 -24.84 6.18
CA PRO A 229 7.10 -25.55 5.28
C PRO A 229 5.62 -25.32 5.61
N THR A 230 5.33 -25.03 6.88
CA THR A 230 4.00 -24.64 7.36
C THR A 230 3.71 -23.14 7.24
N GLY A 231 4.67 -22.37 6.72
CA GLY A 231 4.59 -20.91 6.63
C GLY A 231 3.60 -20.44 5.55
N VAL A 232 3.03 -19.27 5.78
CA VAL A 232 2.14 -18.58 4.85
C VAL A 232 2.72 -17.22 4.51
N LEU A 233 2.84 -16.88 3.22
CA LEU A 233 3.27 -15.58 2.75
C LEU A 233 2.06 -14.71 2.42
N ILE A 234 2.02 -13.47 2.90
CA ILE A 234 0.95 -12.50 2.67
C ILE A 234 1.57 -11.26 2.03
N ASN A 235 1.17 -10.88 0.82
CA ASN A 235 1.68 -9.68 0.15
C ASN A 235 0.56 -8.65 -0.05
N VAL A 236 0.67 -7.52 0.66
CA VAL A 236 -0.19 -6.34 0.57
C VAL A 236 0.61 -5.08 0.22
N GLY A 237 1.87 -5.24 -0.17
CA GLY A 237 2.75 -4.16 -0.59
C GLY A 237 2.67 -3.89 -2.07
N ARG A 238 3.58 -4.51 -2.84
CA ARG A 238 3.61 -4.48 -4.31
C ARG A 238 4.02 -5.85 -4.85
N GLY A 239 3.40 -6.28 -5.96
CA GLY A 239 3.69 -7.56 -6.59
C GLY A 239 5.18 -7.81 -6.80
N PRO A 240 5.91 -6.92 -7.50
CA PRO A 240 7.32 -7.13 -7.80
C PRO A 240 8.29 -7.13 -6.60
N VAL A 241 7.82 -6.93 -5.36
CA VAL A 241 8.64 -7.13 -4.16
C VAL A 241 8.88 -8.61 -3.89
N VAL A 242 7.96 -9.46 -4.34
CA VAL A 242 8.08 -10.93 -4.32
C VAL A 242 8.40 -11.40 -5.74
N ASP A 243 9.36 -12.30 -5.90
CA ASP A 243 9.59 -13.01 -7.16
C ASP A 243 8.40 -13.96 -7.40
N GLU A 244 7.52 -13.57 -8.31
CA GLU A 244 6.27 -14.26 -8.59
C GLU A 244 6.51 -15.67 -9.15
N ARG A 245 7.59 -15.86 -9.93
CA ARG A 245 7.96 -17.17 -10.47
C ARG A 245 8.47 -18.10 -9.38
N ALA A 246 9.28 -17.58 -8.46
CA ALA A 246 9.77 -18.35 -7.31
C ALA A 246 8.62 -18.74 -6.38
N LEU A 247 7.68 -17.80 -6.14
CA LEU A 247 6.50 -18.06 -5.33
C LEU A 247 5.60 -19.13 -5.99
N LEU A 248 5.34 -19.02 -7.29
CA LEU A 248 4.54 -20.00 -8.04
C LEU A 248 5.12 -21.42 -7.89
N ARG A 249 6.42 -21.60 -8.18
CA ARG A 249 7.07 -22.90 -8.00
C ARG A 249 6.94 -23.41 -6.56
N SER A 250 7.15 -22.53 -5.58
CA SER A 250 7.07 -22.94 -4.17
C SER A 250 5.68 -23.37 -3.73
N LEU A 251 4.65 -22.77 -4.31
CA LEU A 251 3.25 -23.14 -4.04
C LEU A 251 2.88 -24.48 -4.75
N GLU A 252 3.30 -24.65 -6.00
CA GLU A 252 3.08 -25.89 -6.77
C GLU A 252 3.80 -27.10 -6.13
N GLU A 253 5.04 -26.90 -5.70
CA GLU A 253 5.86 -27.90 -5.01
C GLU A 253 5.53 -28.04 -3.51
N GLN A 254 4.58 -27.25 -3.00
CA GLN A 254 4.18 -27.23 -1.57
C GLN A 254 5.36 -27.00 -0.62
N ARG A 255 6.38 -26.24 -1.03
CA ARG A 255 7.53 -25.89 -0.17
C ARG A 255 7.12 -24.98 0.99
N ILE A 256 6.05 -24.20 0.82
CA ILE A 256 5.36 -23.47 1.88
C ILE A 256 3.88 -23.84 1.87
N ARG A 257 3.21 -23.63 3.01
CA ARG A 257 1.79 -23.99 3.17
C ARG A 257 0.88 -23.26 2.19
N GLY A 258 1.16 -21.97 1.92
CA GLY A 258 0.33 -21.19 1.01
C GLY A 258 0.71 -19.71 0.98
N ALA A 259 -0.08 -18.95 0.21
CA ALA A 259 0.06 -17.49 0.15
C ALA A 259 -1.29 -16.78 0.07
N ALA A 260 -1.31 -15.49 0.47
CA ALA A 260 -2.39 -14.56 0.22
C ALA A 260 -1.83 -13.32 -0.49
N LEU A 261 -2.35 -13.02 -1.67
CA LEU A 261 -1.85 -11.94 -2.52
C LEU A 261 -2.97 -10.96 -2.84
N ASP A 262 -2.74 -9.68 -2.57
CA ASP A 262 -3.58 -8.58 -3.05
C ASP A 262 -2.95 -7.88 -4.26
N VAL A 263 -1.66 -8.10 -4.52
CA VAL A 263 -0.87 -7.41 -5.54
C VAL A 263 -0.05 -8.38 -6.38
N PHE A 264 0.19 -8.04 -7.66
CA PHE A 264 0.81 -8.91 -8.66
C PHE A 264 1.87 -8.16 -9.46
N GLU A 265 2.76 -8.90 -10.14
CA GLU A 265 3.77 -8.32 -11.03
C GLU A 265 3.12 -7.60 -12.21
N GLN A 266 2.07 -8.20 -12.76
CA GLN A 266 1.23 -7.61 -13.80
C GLN A 266 -0.21 -7.49 -13.31
N GLU A 267 -0.75 -6.28 -13.36
CA GLU A 267 -2.13 -5.96 -13.00
C GLU A 267 -2.86 -5.26 -14.16
N PRO A 268 -4.08 -5.72 -14.51
CA PRO A 268 -4.79 -6.91 -14.01
C PRO A 268 -4.04 -8.21 -14.25
N LEU A 269 -4.17 -9.17 -13.31
CA LEU A 269 -3.60 -10.51 -13.47
C LEU A 269 -4.18 -11.17 -14.73
N PRO A 270 -3.36 -11.63 -15.69
CA PRO A 270 -3.85 -12.18 -16.96
C PRO A 270 -4.80 -13.35 -16.77
N ALA A 271 -5.81 -13.43 -17.64
CA ALA A 271 -6.70 -14.57 -17.68
C ALA A 271 -5.91 -15.87 -17.93
N GLY A 272 -6.22 -16.93 -17.17
CA GLY A 272 -5.52 -18.21 -17.26
C GLY A 272 -4.20 -18.27 -16.51
N HIS A 273 -3.79 -17.22 -15.80
CA HIS A 273 -2.59 -17.24 -14.97
C HIS A 273 -2.64 -18.43 -13.98
N PRO A 274 -1.53 -19.16 -13.77
CA PRO A 274 -1.50 -20.35 -12.91
C PRO A 274 -2.04 -20.11 -11.49
N PHE A 275 -1.84 -18.93 -10.94
CA PHE A 275 -2.33 -18.55 -9.61
C PHE A 275 -3.84 -18.77 -9.41
N TYR A 276 -4.67 -18.62 -10.44
CA TYR A 276 -6.11 -18.88 -10.34
C TYR A 276 -6.48 -20.34 -10.01
N ARG A 277 -5.56 -21.28 -10.25
CA ARG A 277 -5.80 -22.73 -10.06
C ARG A 277 -5.21 -23.27 -8.75
N LEU A 278 -4.42 -22.49 -8.04
CA LEU A 278 -3.76 -22.94 -6.83
C LEU A 278 -4.73 -23.00 -5.64
N GLU A 279 -4.87 -24.19 -5.06
CA GLU A 279 -5.71 -24.44 -3.89
C GLU A 279 -5.14 -23.78 -2.61
N ASN A 280 -3.81 -23.58 -2.56
CA ASN A 280 -3.09 -22.98 -1.44
C ASN A 280 -2.79 -21.48 -1.63
N LEU A 281 -3.54 -20.80 -2.51
CA LEU A 281 -3.45 -19.36 -2.74
C LEU A 281 -4.79 -18.68 -2.50
N LEU A 282 -4.81 -17.66 -1.62
CA LEU A 282 -5.89 -16.69 -1.52
C LEU A 282 -5.54 -15.48 -2.39
N LEU A 283 -6.40 -15.15 -3.35
CA LEU A 283 -6.19 -14.08 -4.30
C LEU A 283 -7.22 -12.96 -4.09
N SER A 284 -6.76 -11.71 -4.02
CA SER A 284 -7.54 -10.49 -4.05
C SER A 284 -7.07 -9.62 -5.23
N PRO A 285 -7.96 -8.98 -6.00
CA PRO A 285 -7.59 -8.24 -7.21
C PRO A 285 -7.22 -6.78 -6.91
N HIS A 286 -6.23 -6.55 -6.04
CA HIS A 286 -5.76 -5.24 -5.58
C HIS A 286 -6.93 -4.39 -5.05
N SER A 287 -7.74 -4.99 -4.18
CA SER A 287 -8.93 -4.38 -3.61
C SER A 287 -9.07 -4.58 -2.09
N ALA A 288 -8.01 -5.07 -1.45
CA ALA A 288 -8.02 -5.30 0.00
C ALA A 288 -8.21 -4.03 0.82
N ASP A 289 -7.97 -2.86 0.24
CA ASP A 289 -8.20 -1.54 0.83
C ASP A 289 -9.47 -0.83 0.34
N HIS A 290 -10.24 -1.43 -0.57
CA HIS A 290 -11.48 -0.86 -1.13
C HIS A 290 -12.68 -1.01 -0.16
N THR A 291 -12.52 -0.53 1.07
CA THR A 291 -13.60 -0.50 2.06
C THR A 291 -14.61 0.62 1.75
N GLU A 292 -15.77 0.59 2.40
CA GLU A 292 -16.73 1.68 2.28
C GLU A 292 -16.10 3.03 2.62
N GLY A 293 -16.17 3.99 1.69
CA GLY A 293 -15.63 5.34 1.88
C GLY A 293 -14.11 5.49 1.74
N TRP A 294 -13.36 4.49 1.26
CA TRP A 294 -11.89 4.56 1.11
C TRP A 294 -11.41 5.76 0.28
N MET A 295 -12.12 6.13 -0.78
CA MET A 295 -11.81 7.33 -1.57
C MET A 295 -12.01 8.61 -0.76
N ALA A 296 -13.09 8.68 0.03
CA ALA A 296 -13.32 9.82 0.91
C ALA A 296 -12.20 9.98 1.95
N GLN A 297 -11.69 8.87 2.51
CA GLN A 297 -10.55 8.89 3.44
C GLN A 297 -9.28 9.45 2.76
N SER A 298 -9.02 9.06 1.52
CA SER A 298 -7.91 9.64 0.74
C SER A 298 -8.08 11.14 0.53
N MET A 299 -9.30 11.62 0.22
CA MET A 299 -9.59 13.03 0.05
C MET A 299 -9.42 13.81 1.37
N GLU A 300 -9.77 13.24 2.51
CA GLU A 300 -9.55 13.88 3.83
C GLU A 300 -8.06 14.14 4.09
N VAL A 301 -7.17 13.22 3.69
CA VAL A 301 -5.71 13.43 3.80
C VAL A 301 -5.25 14.61 2.94
N PHE A 302 -5.81 14.74 1.73
CA PHE A 302 -5.54 15.90 0.88
C PHE A 302 -6.04 17.18 1.52
N LEU A 303 -7.28 17.22 2.01
CA LEU A 303 -7.89 18.42 2.60
C LEU A 303 -7.13 18.91 3.85
N ASP A 304 -6.69 17.99 4.75
CA ASP A 304 -5.82 18.35 5.87
C ASP A 304 -4.50 18.97 5.38
N ASN A 305 -3.86 18.35 4.39
CA ASN A 305 -2.62 18.88 3.81
C ASN A 305 -2.82 20.21 3.07
N PHE A 306 -3.96 20.43 2.42
CA PHE A 306 -4.26 21.70 1.77
C PHE A 306 -4.40 22.83 2.79
N ALA A 307 -5.07 22.57 3.92
CA ALA A 307 -5.16 23.53 5.03
C ALA A 307 -3.77 23.88 5.58
N ARG A 308 -2.89 22.86 5.76
CA ARG A 308 -1.49 23.07 6.18
C ARG A 308 -0.69 23.85 5.16
N PHE A 309 -0.81 23.54 3.88
CA PHE A 309 -0.13 24.24 2.79
C PHE A 309 -0.48 25.72 2.77
N ARG A 310 -1.76 26.05 2.95
CA ARG A 310 -2.22 27.44 3.03
C ARG A 310 -1.63 28.20 4.22
N GLN A 311 -1.48 27.50 5.35
CA GLN A 311 -0.94 28.08 6.59
C GLN A 311 0.59 28.14 6.62
N GLY A 312 1.28 27.57 5.61
CA GLY A 312 2.74 27.39 5.64
C GLY A 312 3.21 26.41 6.72
N SER A 313 2.30 25.56 7.22
CA SER A 313 2.59 24.52 8.20
C SER A 313 3.23 23.29 7.54
N PRO A 314 4.02 22.47 8.28
CA PRO A 314 4.59 21.24 7.73
C PRO A 314 3.51 20.29 7.20
N LEU A 315 3.70 19.80 5.97
CA LEU A 315 2.82 18.83 5.36
C LEU A 315 3.02 17.45 5.98
N ARG A 316 1.95 16.63 5.99
CA ARG A 316 1.99 15.23 6.40
C ARG A 316 2.22 14.32 5.21
N SER A 317 2.70 13.10 5.48
CA SER A 317 2.93 12.07 4.46
C SER A 317 3.80 12.55 3.29
N VAL A 318 4.85 13.33 3.63
CA VAL A 318 5.85 13.78 2.66
C VAL A 318 6.62 12.56 2.17
N VAL A 319 6.73 12.47 0.85
CA VAL A 319 7.46 11.41 0.15
C VAL A 319 8.90 11.86 -0.06
N ASP A 320 9.85 11.02 0.33
CA ASP A 320 11.22 11.13 -0.15
C ASP A 320 11.26 10.66 -1.62
N LYS A 321 11.24 11.61 -2.54
CA LYS A 321 11.17 11.33 -3.98
C LYS A 321 12.36 10.52 -4.51
N ARG A 322 13.52 10.58 -3.86
CA ARG A 322 14.72 9.80 -4.24
C ARG A 322 14.65 8.37 -3.71
N SER A 323 14.13 8.21 -2.50
CA SER A 323 13.91 6.88 -1.91
C SER A 323 12.66 6.18 -2.45
N GLY A 324 11.70 6.92 -3.03
CA GLY A 324 10.49 6.38 -3.65
C GLY A 324 9.34 6.11 -2.67
N TYR A 325 9.39 6.61 -1.43
CA TYR A 325 8.33 6.43 -0.42
C TYR A 325 8.38 7.40 0.75
#